data_37c54aa851ae8840e5505800a9fbf281
#
_entry.id   37c54aa851ae8840e5505800a9fbf281
#
_cell.length_a   1.000
_cell.length_b   1.000
_cell.length_c   1.000
_cell.angle_alpha   90.00
_cell.angle_beta   90.00
_cell.angle_gamma   90.00
#
_symmetry.space_group_name_H-M   'P 1'
#
loop_
_entity.id
_entity.type
_entity.pdbx_description
1 polymer ?
#
loop_
_entity_poly.entity_id
_entity_poly.type
_entity_poly.pdbx_seq_one_letter_code
_entity_poly.pdbx_strand_id
1 'polypeptide(L)'
;HAYIRDTSTVRGGAGLTNLNADESSISFTVEASYVGKTYINVEVFDGREGDDSATSASLTLPIQVEATQNHPPTITPTVIRVASGEETTVDLPLMVSDPDTPDPASFTYRVSDIPSGITVTQSSDTQLRVSAAAGTKSGTAGSLTLSVDDGSGAAVSAKVPIEVVASTRPLIQTSLAQIIADAGSTVNVDLTQYTTNPFPDTPITIQRATVEVGEGTVDPQGTVLAVSPRAGFHGNMVIVYRVMDKTLESSRTVEGRVSVTVRDRPNAPENVHATATGPGRASVSFTPGADNGARITEYLVTSSHGGTTKCEQTVCDVSGLTNGERHSFTVVARNAVGDSDASAPSSEVLVDVTPERMAVPSLSPGDGSLD
;
A
#
# COMPACT_ATOMS: atom_id res chain seq x y z
N HIS A 1 -56.20 -23.39 -48.04
CA HIS A 1 -55.07 -23.63 -48.93
C HIS A 1 -54.22 -22.35 -48.92
N ALA A 2 -53.01 -22.39 -48.47
CA ALA A 2 -52.15 -21.20 -48.46
C ALA A 2 -51.53 -21.02 -49.85
N TYR A 3 -51.45 -19.79 -50.38
CA TYR A 3 -50.85 -19.44 -51.66
C TYR A 3 -50.17 -18.06 -51.57
N ILE A 4 -49.24 -17.77 -52.45
CA ILE A 4 -48.58 -16.48 -52.63
C ILE A 4 -49.34 -15.71 -53.71
N ARG A 5 -50.08 -14.66 -53.36
CA ARG A 5 -50.90 -13.86 -54.27
C ARG A 5 -50.04 -12.93 -55.13
N ASP A 6 -49.06 -12.31 -54.53
CA ASP A 6 -48.16 -11.38 -55.20
C ASP A 6 -46.70 -11.82 -55.02
N THR A 7 -46.18 -12.50 -56.03
CA THR A 7 -44.80 -12.99 -56.03
C THR A 7 -43.74 -11.86 -55.96
N SER A 8 -44.16 -10.65 -56.36
CA SER A 8 -43.27 -9.48 -56.29
C SER A 8 -42.97 -8.99 -54.82
N THR A 9 -43.73 -9.47 -53.85
CA THR A 9 -43.54 -9.14 -52.45
C THR A 9 -42.48 -10.02 -51.72
N VAL A 10 -42.09 -11.13 -52.38
CA VAL A 10 -41.08 -12.04 -51.84
C VAL A 10 -39.71 -11.34 -51.79
N ARG A 11 -39.10 -11.32 -50.62
CA ARG A 11 -37.79 -10.69 -50.39
C ARG A 11 -36.84 -11.68 -49.77
N GLY A 12 -35.65 -11.76 -50.32
CA GLY A 12 -34.54 -12.51 -49.75
C GLY A 12 -33.59 -11.61 -48.96
N GLY A 13 -32.96 -12.20 -47.91
CA GLY A 13 -31.83 -11.61 -47.19
C GLY A 13 -30.53 -11.66 -48.00
N ALA A 14 -29.44 -11.25 -47.38
CA ALA A 14 -28.11 -11.25 -48.01
C ALA A 14 -27.71 -12.64 -48.53
N GLY A 15 -26.94 -12.70 -49.60
CA GLY A 15 -26.39 -13.92 -50.18
C GLY A 15 -27.38 -14.73 -51.01
N LEU A 16 -28.67 -14.33 -51.12
CA LEU A 16 -29.66 -14.99 -51.99
C LEU A 16 -29.74 -14.27 -53.34
N THR A 17 -29.61 -15.06 -54.39
CA THR A 17 -29.75 -14.60 -55.81
C THR A 17 -30.76 -15.41 -56.51
N ASN A 18 -31.22 -14.91 -57.69
CA ASN A 18 -32.23 -15.57 -58.49
C ASN A 18 -33.47 -16.02 -57.72
N LEU A 19 -33.92 -15.15 -56.78
CA LEU A 19 -35.14 -15.43 -56.04
C LEU A 19 -36.36 -15.32 -56.92
N ASN A 20 -37.01 -16.42 -57.13
CA ASN A 20 -38.24 -16.52 -57.90
C ASN A 20 -39.34 -17.19 -57.09
N ALA A 21 -40.56 -16.74 -57.25
CA ALA A 21 -41.71 -17.33 -56.57
C ALA A 21 -42.84 -17.55 -57.59
N ASP A 22 -43.61 -18.59 -57.32
CA ASP A 22 -44.91 -18.79 -57.90
C ASP A 22 -45.96 -18.93 -56.78
N GLU A 23 -47.19 -19.19 -57.10
CA GLU A 23 -48.27 -19.26 -56.12
C GLU A 23 -48.06 -20.31 -55.00
N SER A 24 -47.20 -21.28 -55.22
CA SER A 24 -47.07 -22.46 -54.39
C SER A 24 -45.62 -22.75 -54.03
N SER A 25 -44.62 -22.12 -54.64
CA SER A 25 -43.22 -22.43 -54.44
C SER A 25 -42.33 -21.19 -54.52
N ILE A 26 -41.19 -21.27 -53.82
CA ILE A 26 -40.13 -20.29 -53.88
C ILE A 26 -38.83 -21.02 -54.21
N SER A 27 -38.16 -20.52 -55.27
CA SER A 27 -36.84 -21.00 -55.65
C SER A 27 -35.81 -19.91 -55.57
N PHE A 28 -34.62 -20.26 -55.19
CA PHE A 28 -33.52 -19.32 -55.06
C PHE A 28 -32.16 -20.02 -55.28
N THR A 29 -31.15 -19.23 -55.57
CA THR A 29 -29.77 -19.68 -55.57
C THR A 29 -29.00 -18.89 -54.52
N VAL A 30 -27.95 -19.48 -53.98
CA VAL A 30 -27.06 -18.84 -53.04
C VAL A 30 -25.80 -18.38 -53.75
N GLU A 31 -25.29 -17.19 -53.43
CA GLU A 31 -23.99 -16.74 -53.91
C GLU A 31 -22.90 -17.73 -53.46
N ALA A 32 -21.98 -18.08 -54.37
CA ALA A 32 -20.99 -19.12 -54.12
C ALA A 32 -20.06 -18.83 -52.90
N SER A 33 -19.92 -17.57 -52.53
CA SER A 33 -19.10 -17.12 -51.38
C SER A 33 -19.89 -16.85 -50.10
N TYR A 34 -21.23 -16.99 -50.15
CA TYR A 34 -22.05 -16.70 -48.99
C TYR A 34 -22.21 -17.91 -48.09
N VAL A 35 -21.87 -17.73 -46.79
CA VAL A 35 -22.08 -18.71 -45.73
C VAL A 35 -22.70 -17.97 -44.53
N GLY A 36 -23.64 -18.61 -43.85
CA GLY A 36 -24.26 -18.04 -42.66
C GLY A 36 -25.79 -18.02 -42.73
N LYS A 37 -26.40 -17.24 -41.84
CA LYS A 37 -27.85 -17.14 -41.71
C LYS A 37 -28.42 -16.09 -42.66
N THR A 38 -29.43 -16.45 -43.38
CA THR A 38 -30.23 -15.54 -44.22
C THR A 38 -31.72 -15.86 -44.05
N TYR A 39 -32.57 -15.20 -44.78
CA TYR A 39 -34.02 -15.39 -44.65
C TYR A 39 -34.73 -15.08 -45.96
N ILE A 40 -35.96 -15.61 -46.10
CA ILE A 40 -36.91 -15.17 -47.10
C ILE A 40 -38.17 -14.70 -46.39
N ASN A 41 -38.60 -13.50 -46.68
CA ASN A 41 -39.91 -12.98 -46.26
C ASN A 41 -40.92 -13.17 -47.38
N VAL A 42 -42.06 -13.74 -47.04
CA VAL A 42 -43.15 -13.97 -47.97
C VAL A 42 -44.49 -13.67 -47.30
N GLU A 43 -45.39 -13.07 -48.06
CA GLU A 43 -46.79 -12.92 -47.66
C GLU A 43 -47.62 -14.04 -48.26
N VAL A 44 -48.25 -14.81 -47.39
CA VAL A 44 -49.12 -15.94 -47.77
C VAL A 44 -50.56 -15.62 -47.44
N PHE A 45 -51.47 -16.08 -48.32
CA PHE A 45 -52.91 -15.89 -48.18
C PHE A 45 -53.60 -17.23 -47.98
N ASP A 46 -54.68 -17.25 -47.21
CA ASP A 46 -55.54 -18.42 -47.08
C ASP A 46 -56.77 -18.26 -48.04
N GLY A 47 -57.24 -19.37 -48.55
CA GLY A 47 -58.44 -19.38 -49.42
C GLY A 47 -58.17 -19.81 -50.84
N ARG A 48 -58.91 -19.23 -51.83
CA ARG A 48 -58.72 -19.48 -53.22
C ARG A 48 -58.26 -18.20 -53.95
N GLU A 49 -57.53 -18.36 -55.00
CA GLU A 49 -57.12 -17.24 -55.82
C GLU A 49 -58.34 -16.42 -56.31
N GLY A 50 -58.27 -15.09 -56.13
CA GLY A 50 -59.33 -14.16 -56.43
C GLY A 50 -60.39 -13.97 -55.36
N ASP A 51 -60.19 -14.52 -54.17
CA ASP A 51 -61.06 -14.30 -53.05
C ASP A 51 -60.62 -13.00 -52.27
N ASP A 52 -61.42 -11.94 -52.38
CA ASP A 52 -61.14 -10.65 -51.74
C ASP A 52 -61.30 -10.71 -50.23
N SER A 53 -61.84 -11.79 -49.64
CA SER A 53 -61.96 -12.01 -48.20
C SER A 53 -60.83 -12.82 -47.60
N ALA A 54 -59.87 -13.27 -48.44
CA ALA A 54 -58.69 -14.02 -47.93
C ALA A 54 -57.86 -13.22 -47.00
N THR A 55 -57.50 -13.79 -45.81
CA THR A 55 -56.60 -13.20 -44.88
C THR A 55 -55.15 -13.49 -45.21
N SER A 56 -54.22 -12.53 -44.91
CA SER A 56 -52.82 -12.71 -45.18
C SER A 56 -52.00 -12.81 -43.92
N ALA A 57 -50.87 -13.52 -44.03
CA ALA A 57 -49.87 -13.59 -42.97
C ALA A 57 -48.46 -13.44 -43.58
N SER A 58 -47.63 -12.62 -42.95
CA SER A 58 -46.22 -12.51 -43.30
C SER A 58 -45.42 -13.59 -42.62
N LEU A 59 -44.68 -14.38 -43.41
CA LEU A 59 -43.81 -15.43 -42.91
C LEU A 59 -42.36 -15.05 -43.17
N THR A 60 -41.50 -15.30 -42.16
CA THR A 60 -40.05 -15.25 -42.34
C THR A 60 -39.51 -16.68 -42.29
N LEU A 61 -38.92 -17.12 -43.37
CA LEU A 61 -38.29 -18.45 -43.48
C LEU A 61 -36.80 -18.29 -43.21
N PRO A 62 -36.29 -18.76 -42.08
CA PRO A 62 -34.85 -18.74 -41.79
C PRO A 62 -34.14 -19.78 -42.67
N ILE A 63 -33.00 -19.39 -43.24
CA ILE A 63 -32.16 -20.26 -44.06
C ILE A 63 -30.76 -20.23 -43.47
N GLN A 64 -30.20 -21.41 -43.22
CA GLN A 64 -28.79 -21.58 -42.88
C GLN A 64 -28.08 -22.07 -44.17
N VAL A 65 -27.11 -21.27 -44.64
CA VAL A 65 -26.24 -21.64 -45.74
C VAL A 65 -24.94 -22.19 -45.18
N GLU A 66 -24.62 -23.41 -45.58
CA GLU A 66 -23.38 -24.09 -45.18
C GLU A 66 -22.40 -24.12 -46.35
N ALA A 67 -21.10 -24.05 -46.10
CA ALA A 67 -20.09 -24.16 -47.13
C ALA A 67 -20.10 -25.57 -47.76
N THR A 68 -19.96 -25.63 -49.06
CA THR A 68 -19.88 -26.91 -49.83
C THR A 68 -18.46 -27.52 -49.71
N GLN A 69 -17.46 -26.71 -49.43
CA GLN A 69 -16.07 -27.11 -49.11
C GLN A 69 -15.62 -26.30 -47.92
N ASN A 70 -15.07 -26.99 -46.92
CA ASN A 70 -14.50 -26.32 -45.76
C ASN A 70 -13.06 -25.89 -46.06
N HIS A 71 -12.75 -24.63 -45.77
CA HIS A 71 -11.41 -24.09 -45.80
C HIS A 71 -10.93 -23.93 -44.34
N PRO A 72 -9.66 -24.21 -44.05
CA PRO A 72 -9.17 -24.06 -42.71
C PRO A 72 -9.14 -22.58 -42.27
N PRO A 73 -9.33 -22.29 -40.98
CA PRO A 73 -9.25 -20.93 -40.45
C PRO A 73 -7.85 -20.33 -40.66
N THR A 74 -7.80 -19.02 -40.78
CA THR A 74 -6.54 -18.26 -40.89
C THR A 74 -6.28 -17.51 -39.59
N ILE A 75 -5.09 -17.71 -39.00
CA ILE A 75 -4.66 -16.99 -37.80
C ILE A 75 -3.77 -15.83 -38.23
N THR A 76 -4.12 -14.61 -37.81
CA THR A 76 -3.33 -13.39 -37.98
C THR A 76 -2.82 -12.97 -36.58
N PRO A 77 -1.60 -13.40 -36.17
CA PRO A 77 -1.12 -13.14 -34.82
C PRO A 77 -0.89 -11.65 -34.57
N THR A 78 -1.38 -11.17 -33.42
CA THR A 78 -1.06 -9.85 -32.87
C THR A 78 -0.15 -10.00 -31.67
N VAL A 79 0.72 -9.02 -31.41
CA VAL A 79 1.62 -9.03 -30.26
C VAL A 79 0.81 -8.84 -28.97
N ILE A 80 0.90 -9.80 -28.08
CA ILE A 80 0.32 -9.69 -26.73
C ILE A 80 1.29 -8.86 -25.87
N ARG A 81 0.83 -7.70 -25.36
CA ARG A 81 1.59 -6.83 -24.49
C ARG A 81 1.08 -6.94 -23.07
N VAL A 82 1.98 -7.24 -22.13
CA VAL A 82 1.66 -7.35 -20.71
C VAL A 82 2.78 -6.70 -19.88
N ALA A 83 2.42 -5.92 -18.86
CA ALA A 83 3.43 -5.33 -17.98
C ALA A 83 3.90 -6.34 -16.90
N SER A 84 5.15 -6.19 -16.46
CA SER A 84 5.70 -7.00 -15.36
C SER A 84 4.79 -6.95 -14.13
N GLY A 85 4.50 -8.10 -13.52
CA GLY A 85 3.61 -8.23 -12.36
C GLY A 85 2.14 -7.90 -12.64
N GLU A 86 1.76 -7.63 -13.88
CA GLU A 86 0.38 -7.31 -14.28
C GLU A 86 -0.22 -8.41 -15.18
N GLU A 87 -1.49 -8.27 -15.49
CA GLU A 87 -2.21 -9.16 -16.40
C GLU A 87 -2.94 -8.37 -17.48
N THR A 88 -3.16 -9.01 -18.64
CA THR A 88 -3.96 -8.51 -19.73
C THR A 88 -4.92 -9.59 -20.21
N THR A 89 -6.06 -9.18 -20.73
CA THR A 89 -7.03 -10.09 -21.38
C THR A 89 -6.84 -10.04 -22.88
N VAL A 90 -6.85 -11.20 -23.51
CA VAL A 90 -6.70 -11.38 -24.96
C VAL A 90 -7.95 -12.06 -25.49
N ASP A 91 -8.57 -11.44 -26.47
CA ASP A 91 -9.74 -11.96 -27.18
C ASP A 91 -9.27 -12.71 -28.43
N LEU A 92 -9.38 -14.03 -28.42
CA LEU A 92 -8.83 -14.91 -29.45
C LEU A 92 -9.51 -14.76 -30.82
N PRO A 93 -10.85 -14.60 -30.88
CA PRO A 93 -11.55 -14.39 -32.14
C PRO A 93 -11.03 -13.22 -32.99
N LEU A 94 -10.46 -12.18 -32.34
CA LEU A 94 -9.88 -11.03 -33.06
C LEU A 94 -8.63 -11.37 -33.89
N MET A 95 -8.03 -12.53 -33.66
CA MET A 95 -6.85 -13.02 -34.40
C MET A 95 -7.18 -14.04 -35.45
N VAL A 96 -8.47 -14.40 -35.63
CA VAL A 96 -8.88 -15.51 -36.49
C VAL A 96 -9.92 -15.06 -37.48
N SER A 97 -9.82 -15.55 -38.69
CA SER A 97 -10.81 -15.38 -39.73
C SER A 97 -11.02 -16.70 -40.49
N ASP A 98 -12.23 -16.92 -40.93
CA ASP A 98 -12.58 -18.12 -41.70
C ASP A 98 -13.59 -17.71 -42.77
N PRO A 99 -13.38 -18.13 -44.06
CA PRO A 99 -14.29 -17.77 -45.13
C PRO A 99 -15.64 -18.53 -45.08
N ASP A 100 -15.66 -19.70 -44.42
CA ASP A 100 -16.80 -20.59 -44.40
C ASP A 100 -17.63 -20.45 -43.12
N THR A 101 -16.99 -20.02 -42.02
CA THR A 101 -17.62 -19.80 -40.71
C THR A 101 -17.39 -18.37 -40.24
N PRO A 102 -18.36 -17.46 -40.46
CA PRO A 102 -18.16 -16.03 -40.18
C PRO A 102 -18.10 -15.67 -38.67
N ASP A 103 -18.38 -16.61 -37.77
CA ASP A 103 -18.34 -16.40 -36.33
C ASP A 103 -17.19 -17.19 -35.66
N PRO A 104 -15.99 -16.60 -35.56
CA PRO A 104 -14.85 -17.25 -34.91
C PRO A 104 -15.07 -17.59 -33.43
N ALA A 105 -16.10 -17.04 -32.78
CA ALA A 105 -16.45 -17.40 -31.41
C ALA A 105 -16.92 -18.84 -31.23
N SER A 106 -17.32 -19.50 -32.34
CA SER A 106 -17.74 -20.91 -32.37
C SER A 106 -16.57 -21.91 -32.42
N PHE A 107 -15.33 -21.43 -32.64
CA PHE A 107 -14.15 -22.28 -32.79
C PHE A 107 -13.62 -22.77 -31.45
N THR A 108 -12.86 -23.88 -31.50
CA THR A 108 -12.12 -24.38 -30.34
C THR A 108 -10.70 -23.82 -30.35
N TYR A 109 -10.35 -23.13 -29.28
CA TYR A 109 -9.04 -22.52 -29.09
C TYR A 109 -8.20 -23.31 -28.08
N ARG A 110 -6.92 -23.51 -28.40
CA ARG A 110 -5.96 -24.15 -27.50
C ARG A 110 -4.65 -23.38 -27.55
N VAL A 111 -3.95 -23.32 -26.38
CA VAL A 111 -2.65 -22.69 -26.29
C VAL A 111 -1.62 -23.65 -25.73
N SER A 112 -0.39 -23.56 -26.25
CA SER A 112 0.76 -24.35 -25.82
C SER A 112 2.06 -23.54 -25.93
N ASP A 113 3.21 -24.13 -25.57
CA ASP A 113 4.53 -23.51 -25.66
C ASP A 113 4.64 -22.16 -24.95
N ILE A 114 4.04 -22.05 -23.73
CA ILE A 114 4.04 -20.79 -22.97
C ILE A 114 5.47 -20.46 -22.52
N PRO A 115 5.99 -19.23 -22.79
CA PRO A 115 7.33 -18.84 -22.38
C PRO A 115 7.49 -18.79 -20.86
N SER A 116 8.73 -18.98 -20.39
CA SER A 116 9.06 -18.82 -18.97
C SER A 116 8.79 -17.40 -18.47
N GLY A 117 8.28 -17.28 -17.24
CA GLY A 117 7.90 -15.99 -16.65
C GLY A 117 6.54 -15.45 -17.09
N ILE A 118 5.86 -16.14 -18.02
CA ILE A 118 4.50 -15.85 -18.46
C ILE A 118 3.57 -16.94 -17.95
N THR A 119 2.41 -16.54 -17.46
CA THR A 119 1.31 -17.45 -17.11
C THR A 119 0.13 -17.15 -18.00
N VAL A 120 -0.47 -18.18 -18.59
CA VAL A 120 -1.66 -18.07 -19.42
C VAL A 120 -2.75 -18.94 -18.83
N THR A 121 -3.91 -18.35 -18.58
CA THR A 121 -5.11 -19.06 -18.13
C THR A 121 -6.26 -18.75 -19.08
N GLN A 122 -7.01 -19.77 -19.46
CA GLN A 122 -8.21 -19.58 -20.28
C GLN A 122 -9.34 -19.12 -19.35
N SER A 123 -9.82 -17.89 -19.54
CA SER A 123 -10.91 -17.29 -18.75
C SER A 123 -12.30 -17.61 -19.32
N SER A 124 -12.38 -17.90 -20.61
CA SER A 124 -13.55 -18.44 -21.29
C SER A 124 -13.10 -19.22 -22.54
N ASP A 125 -14.03 -19.77 -23.30
CA ASP A 125 -13.73 -20.50 -24.53
C ASP A 125 -13.00 -19.62 -25.57
N THR A 126 -13.17 -18.31 -25.51
CA THR A 126 -12.65 -17.34 -26.47
C THR A 126 -11.65 -16.34 -25.88
N GLN A 127 -11.39 -16.38 -24.58
CA GLN A 127 -10.55 -15.38 -23.92
C GLN A 127 -9.42 -16.02 -23.10
N LEU A 128 -8.25 -15.41 -23.21
CA LEU A 128 -7.10 -15.71 -22.36
C LEU A 128 -6.82 -14.57 -21.39
N ARG A 129 -6.42 -14.92 -20.19
CA ARG A 129 -5.77 -14.03 -19.25
C ARG A 129 -4.28 -14.35 -19.27
N VAL A 130 -3.48 -13.37 -19.67
CA VAL A 130 -2.03 -13.47 -19.78
C VAL A 130 -1.39 -12.57 -18.71
N SER A 131 -0.53 -13.13 -17.89
CA SER A 131 0.19 -12.37 -16.87
C SER A 131 1.70 -12.59 -16.97
N ALA A 132 2.47 -11.55 -16.66
CA ALA A 132 3.92 -11.64 -16.52
C ALA A 132 4.30 -11.67 -15.04
N ALA A 133 5.24 -12.55 -14.68
CA ALA A 133 5.76 -12.59 -13.31
C ALA A 133 6.41 -11.25 -12.93
N ALA A 134 6.30 -10.87 -11.65
CA ALA A 134 6.97 -9.68 -11.13
C ALA A 134 8.49 -9.74 -11.36
N GLY A 135 9.09 -8.64 -11.77
CA GLY A 135 10.51 -8.56 -12.09
C GLY A 135 10.91 -9.12 -13.47
N THR A 136 9.94 -9.56 -14.29
CA THR A 136 10.22 -9.97 -15.68
C THR A 136 10.72 -8.76 -16.47
N LYS A 137 11.86 -8.90 -17.13
CA LYS A 137 12.47 -7.79 -17.89
C LYS A 137 11.62 -7.42 -19.10
N SER A 138 11.52 -6.13 -19.36
CA SER A 138 10.87 -5.61 -20.58
C SER A 138 11.59 -6.09 -21.84
N GLY A 139 10.80 -6.39 -22.88
CA GLY A 139 11.23 -6.90 -24.17
C GLY A 139 10.45 -8.13 -24.61
N THR A 140 10.90 -8.79 -25.66
CA THR A 140 10.28 -10.00 -26.19
C THR A 140 10.49 -11.16 -25.21
N ALA A 141 9.41 -11.67 -24.63
CA ALA A 141 9.43 -12.83 -23.74
C ALA A 141 9.45 -14.17 -24.49
N GLY A 142 9.13 -14.15 -25.79
CA GLY A 142 8.97 -15.33 -26.63
C GLY A 142 7.62 -15.34 -27.32
N SER A 143 7.10 -16.51 -27.65
CA SER A 143 5.79 -16.68 -28.26
C SER A 143 5.07 -17.90 -27.69
N LEU A 144 3.78 -17.83 -27.49
CA LEU A 144 2.92 -19.00 -27.32
C LEU A 144 2.48 -19.56 -28.67
N THR A 145 2.02 -20.80 -28.71
CA THR A 145 1.37 -21.40 -29.87
C THR A 145 -0.13 -21.35 -29.67
N LEU A 146 -0.84 -20.66 -30.56
CA LEU A 146 -2.30 -20.69 -30.65
C LEU A 146 -2.69 -21.73 -31.68
N SER A 147 -3.57 -22.66 -31.32
CA SER A 147 -4.18 -23.65 -32.20
C SER A 147 -5.68 -23.42 -32.25
N VAL A 148 -6.22 -23.40 -33.43
CA VAL A 148 -7.66 -23.14 -33.74
C VAL A 148 -8.23 -24.29 -34.53
N ASP A 149 -9.38 -24.79 -34.12
CA ASP A 149 -10.14 -25.86 -34.77
C ASP A 149 -11.58 -25.39 -34.99
N ASP A 150 -12.01 -25.39 -36.23
CA ASP A 150 -13.37 -25.04 -36.69
C ASP A 150 -14.35 -26.22 -36.61
N GLY A 151 -13.88 -27.39 -36.17
CA GLY A 151 -14.67 -28.61 -36.04
C GLY A 151 -14.76 -29.45 -37.32
N SER A 152 -14.10 -29.07 -38.38
CA SER A 152 -14.24 -29.70 -39.69
C SER A 152 -13.00 -30.46 -40.18
N GLY A 153 -11.88 -30.41 -39.45
CA GLY A 153 -10.64 -31.05 -39.91
C GLY A 153 -9.45 -30.90 -38.99
N ALA A 154 -8.28 -30.63 -39.55
CA ALA A 154 -7.05 -30.44 -38.78
C ALA A 154 -6.97 -29.02 -38.27
N ALA A 155 -6.69 -28.89 -36.94
CA ALA A 155 -6.44 -27.59 -36.32
C ALA A 155 -5.26 -26.86 -36.97
N VAL A 156 -5.39 -25.54 -37.17
CA VAL A 156 -4.33 -24.65 -37.63
C VAL A 156 -3.64 -24.03 -36.46
N SER A 157 -2.32 -23.87 -36.55
CA SER A 157 -1.53 -23.31 -35.45
C SER A 157 -0.62 -22.17 -35.91
N ALA A 158 -0.46 -21.16 -35.05
CA ALA A 158 0.47 -20.05 -35.28
C ALA A 158 1.18 -19.64 -34.00
N LYS A 159 2.36 -19.05 -34.13
CA LYS A 159 3.10 -18.45 -33.02
C LYS A 159 2.61 -17.04 -32.78
N VAL A 160 2.14 -16.75 -31.55
CA VAL A 160 1.69 -15.44 -31.11
C VAL A 160 2.76 -14.85 -30.20
N PRO A 161 3.44 -13.77 -30.61
CA PRO A 161 4.52 -13.18 -29.84
C PRO A 161 3.98 -12.48 -28.58
N ILE A 162 4.79 -12.55 -27.49
CA ILE A 162 4.51 -11.89 -26.23
C ILE A 162 5.64 -10.90 -25.93
N GLU A 163 5.27 -9.68 -25.64
CA GLU A 163 6.17 -8.59 -25.26
C GLU A 163 5.86 -8.12 -23.85
N VAL A 164 6.86 -8.14 -22.95
CA VAL A 164 6.76 -7.53 -21.64
C VAL A 164 7.05 -6.04 -21.79
N VAL A 165 6.10 -5.20 -21.41
CA VAL A 165 6.20 -3.74 -21.49
C VAL A 165 6.30 -3.12 -20.10
N ALA A 166 6.73 -1.86 -20.03
CA ALA A 166 6.68 -1.11 -18.78
C ALA A 166 5.22 -0.85 -18.36
N SER A 167 4.98 -0.87 -17.06
CA SER A 167 3.67 -0.50 -16.50
C SER A 167 3.34 0.96 -16.80
N THR A 168 2.13 1.22 -17.22
CA THR A 168 1.59 2.57 -17.43
C THR A 168 0.96 3.19 -16.19
N ARG A 169 0.89 2.43 -15.09
CA ARG A 169 0.37 2.94 -13.81
C ARG A 169 1.31 3.98 -13.22
N PRO A 170 0.80 4.95 -12.44
CA PRO A 170 1.63 5.93 -11.74
C PRO A 170 2.71 5.24 -10.89
N LEU A 171 3.78 5.96 -10.55
CA LEU A 171 4.73 5.52 -9.53
C LEU A 171 4.11 5.63 -8.14
N ILE A 172 4.66 4.89 -7.17
CA ILE A 172 4.39 5.12 -5.75
C ILE A 172 4.66 6.60 -5.44
N GLN A 173 3.78 7.23 -4.69
CA GLN A 173 4.01 8.56 -4.14
C GLN A 173 4.33 8.43 -2.67
N THR A 174 5.36 9.14 -2.20
CA THR A 174 5.78 9.15 -0.80
C THR A 174 5.54 10.53 -0.18
N SER A 175 5.12 10.55 1.08
CA SER A 175 5.05 11.75 1.90
C SER A 175 6.05 11.66 3.06
N LEU A 176 6.48 12.81 3.59
CA LEU A 176 7.39 12.85 4.73
C LEU A 176 6.68 12.34 5.99
N ALA A 177 7.21 11.28 6.60
CA ALA A 177 6.81 10.84 7.92
C ALA A 177 7.57 11.65 8.99
N GLN A 178 6.84 12.23 9.96
CA GLN A 178 7.41 12.91 11.11
C GLN A 178 7.07 12.14 12.37
N ILE A 179 8.09 11.63 13.05
CA ILE A 179 7.96 10.70 14.18
C ILE A 179 8.74 11.23 15.38
N ILE A 180 8.28 10.91 16.57
CA ILE A 180 9.02 11.13 17.82
C ILE A 180 9.44 9.76 18.36
N ALA A 181 10.68 9.63 18.78
CA ALA A 181 11.21 8.42 19.39
C ALA A 181 12.06 8.78 20.62
N ASP A 182 12.16 7.87 21.57
CA ASP A 182 13.03 8.00 22.71
C ASP A 182 14.34 7.22 22.48
N ALA A 183 15.45 7.79 22.90
CA ALA A 183 16.77 7.18 22.79
C ALA A 183 16.79 5.77 23.41
N GLY A 184 17.37 4.82 22.69
CA GLY A 184 17.46 3.42 23.12
C GLY A 184 16.14 2.63 23.02
N SER A 185 15.06 3.23 22.51
CA SER A 185 13.77 2.56 22.27
C SER A 185 13.56 2.33 20.77
N THR A 186 12.75 1.32 20.42
CA THR A 186 12.39 1.07 19.01
C THR A 186 10.99 1.61 18.73
N VAL A 187 10.85 2.38 17.64
CA VAL A 187 9.56 2.82 17.11
C VAL A 187 9.32 2.19 15.75
N ASN A 188 8.10 1.71 15.52
CA ASN A 188 7.68 1.11 14.27
C ASN A 188 6.96 2.14 13.40
N VAL A 189 7.45 2.35 12.18
CA VAL A 189 6.88 3.28 11.20
C VAL A 189 6.28 2.47 10.06
N ASP A 190 4.96 2.40 9.98
CA ASP A 190 4.26 1.74 8.89
C ASP A 190 4.22 2.68 7.68
N LEU A 191 4.97 2.32 6.64
CA LEU A 191 5.10 3.12 5.43
C LEU A 191 3.80 3.17 4.60
N THR A 192 2.85 2.28 4.82
CA THR A 192 1.55 2.32 4.13
C THR A 192 0.77 3.60 4.43
N GLN A 193 1.03 4.21 5.58
CA GLN A 193 0.43 5.50 5.97
C GLN A 193 1.04 6.71 5.25
N TYR A 194 2.22 6.54 4.69
CA TYR A 194 3.01 7.61 4.06
C TYR A 194 3.29 7.36 2.58
N THR A 195 2.64 6.34 2.00
CA THR A 195 2.78 6.00 0.59
C THR A 195 1.42 5.83 -0.08
N THR A 196 1.28 6.33 -1.31
CA THR A 196 0.16 5.99 -2.19
C THR A 196 0.63 4.96 -3.19
N ASN A 197 0.13 3.73 -3.05
CA ASN A 197 0.49 2.61 -3.89
C ASN A 197 -0.49 2.47 -5.06
N PRO A 198 -0.04 2.46 -6.34
CA PRO A 198 -0.90 2.26 -7.51
C PRO A 198 -1.49 0.84 -7.61
N PHE A 199 -1.03 -0.08 -6.76
CA PHE A 199 -1.52 -1.46 -6.66
C PHE A 199 -2.04 -1.73 -5.24
N PRO A 200 -3.24 -1.27 -4.88
CA PRO A 200 -3.73 -1.31 -3.49
C PRO A 200 -3.87 -2.74 -2.94
N ASP A 201 -4.12 -3.73 -3.82
CA ASP A 201 -4.28 -5.14 -3.42
C ASP A 201 -2.94 -5.88 -3.19
N THR A 202 -1.82 -5.20 -3.38
CA THR A 202 -0.49 -5.80 -3.19
C THR A 202 0.37 -4.85 -2.36
N PRO A 203 0.99 -5.31 -1.26
CA PRO A 203 1.84 -4.44 -0.44
C PRO A 203 3.07 -3.93 -1.22
N ILE A 204 3.57 -2.77 -0.80
CA ILE A 204 4.86 -2.26 -1.26
C ILE A 204 5.98 -3.16 -0.74
N THR A 205 7.09 -3.21 -1.48
CA THR A 205 8.32 -3.91 -1.05
C THR A 205 9.38 -2.90 -0.67
N ILE A 206 9.87 -2.93 0.57
CA ILE A 206 11.00 -2.11 0.99
C ILE A 206 12.28 -2.78 0.48
N GLN A 207 12.96 -2.11 -0.45
CA GLN A 207 14.21 -2.61 -1.02
C GLN A 207 15.39 -2.32 -0.10
N ARG A 208 15.41 -1.15 0.51
CA ARG A 208 16.48 -0.67 1.39
C ARG A 208 15.97 0.43 2.30
N ALA A 209 16.52 0.49 3.52
CA ALA A 209 16.44 1.64 4.41
C ALA A 209 17.79 1.90 5.06
N THR A 210 18.16 3.17 5.23
CA THR A 210 19.43 3.57 5.84
C THR A 210 19.26 4.84 6.64
N VAL A 211 19.99 4.94 7.74
CA VAL A 211 20.12 6.19 8.49
C VAL A 211 21.05 7.12 7.71
N GLU A 212 20.55 8.28 7.31
CA GLU A 212 21.30 9.33 6.59
C GLU A 212 21.88 10.36 7.58
N VAL A 213 21.11 10.69 8.61
CA VAL A 213 21.49 11.65 9.66
C VAL A 213 21.12 11.06 11.03
N GLY A 214 21.95 11.33 12.05
CA GLY A 214 21.74 10.85 13.40
C GLY A 214 22.43 9.51 13.68
N GLU A 215 22.19 8.96 14.88
CA GLU A 215 22.81 7.72 15.35
C GLU A 215 21.74 6.70 15.74
N GLY A 216 21.84 5.49 15.17
CA GLY A 216 20.89 4.41 15.42
C GLY A 216 20.87 3.41 14.29
N THR A 217 19.85 2.55 14.30
CA THR A 217 19.63 1.53 13.26
C THR A 217 18.22 1.61 12.71
N VAL A 218 18.03 1.10 11.51
CA VAL A 218 16.73 0.89 10.89
C VAL A 218 16.68 -0.51 10.30
N ASP A 219 15.62 -1.25 10.59
CA ASP A 219 15.39 -2.61 10.09
C ASP A 219 14.04 -2.69 9.36
N PRO A 220 14.05 -2.97 8.04
CA PRO A 220 12.83 -3.18 7.28
C PRO A 220 12.14 -4.50 7.63
N GLN A 221 10.85 -4.45 7.97
CA GLN A 221 10.01 -5.61 8.30
C GLN A 221 8.69 -5.54 7.52
N GLY A 222 8.64 -6.19 6.35
CA GLY A 222 7.46 -6.09 5.47
C GLY A 222 7.25 -4.66 4.97
N THR A 223 6.19 -3.99 5.40
CA THR A 223 5.89 -2.58 5.09
C THR A 223 6.31 -1.60 6.20
N VAL A 224 6.90 -2.11 7.28
CA VAL A 224 7.24 -1.36 8.48
C VAL A 224 8.75 -1.15 8.56
N LEU A 225 9.17 0.03 9.01
CA LEU A 225 10.53 0.31 9.43
C LEU A 225 10.61 0.28 10.95
N ALA A 226 11.35 -0.67 11.51
CA ALA A 226 11.71 -0.65 12.93
C ALA A 226 12.93 0.28 13.13
N VAL A 227 12.69 1.44 13.71
CA VAL A 227 13.69 2.49 13.91
C VAL A 227 14.14 2.49 15.36
N SER A 228 15.44 2.33 15.61
CA SER A 228 16.03 2.26 16.94
C SER A 228 17.13 3.30 17.07
N PRO A 229 16.81 4.51 17.58
CA PRO A 229 17.83 5.50 17.92
C PRO A 229 18.78 4.95 18.97
N ARG A 230 20.08 5.28 18.86
CA ARG A 230 21.07 4.87 19.83
C ARG A 230 20.78 5.48 21.20
N ALA A 231 21.01 4.73 22.26
CA ALA A 231 20.94 5.24 23.64
C ALA A 231 21.91 6.41 23.85
N GLY A 232 21.45 7.50 24.44
CA GLY A 232 22.23 8.73 24.64
C GLY A 232 22.25 9.68 23.45
N PHE A 233 21.70 9.30 22.28
CA PHE A 233 21.54 10.20 21.15
C PHE A 233 20.23 10.97 21.29
N HIS A 234 20.27 12.28 21.08
CA HIS A 234 19.10 13.16 20.99
C HIS A 234 19.24 14.15 19.85
N GLY A 235 18.13 14.63 19.33
CA GLY A 235 18.09 15.54 18.20
C GLY A 235 17.39 14.95 16.98
N ASN A 236 17.76 15.39 15.76
CA ASN A 236 17.12 14.95 14.54
C ASN A 236 17.81 13.73 13.92
N MET A 237 17.02 12.71 13.59
CA MET A 237 17.46 11.53 12.83
C MET A 237 16.67 11.46 11.53
N VAL A 238 17.35 11.24 10.41
CA VAL A 238 16.73 11.10 9.10
C VAL A 238 17.04 9.72 8.54
N ILE A 239 15.98 9.04 8.12
CA ILE A 239 16.04 7.75 7.46
C ILE A 239 15.60 7.93 6.01
N VAL A 240 16.40 7.41 5.08
CA VAL A 240 16.06 7.30 3.68
C VAL A 240 15.71 5.85 3.38
N TYR A 241 14.57 5.64 2.71
CA TYR A 241 14.13 4.31 2.31
C TYR A 241 13.81 4.27 0.82
N ARG A 242 13.89 3.09 0.22
CA ARG A 242 13.48 2.83 -1.16
C ARG A 242 12.45 1.73 -1.20
N VAL A 243 11.38 2.01 -1.93
CA VAL A 243 10.25 1.08 -2.10
C VAL A 243 10.00 0.81 -3.57
N MET A 244 9.49 -0.38 -3.83
CA MET A 244 9.04 -0.85 -5.13
C MET A 244 7.58 -1.28 -5.03
N ASP A 245 6.87 -1.12 -6.14
CA ASP A 245 5.50 -1.63 -6.27
C ASP A 245 5.51 -3.12 -6.71
N LYS A 246 4.32 -3.64 -6.97
CA LYS A 246 4.06 -5.02 -7.39
C LYS A 246 4.90 -5.45 -8.61
N THR A 247 5.28 -4.54 -9.50
CA THR A 247 6.00 -4.88 -10.73
C THR A 247 7.42 -5.32 -10.47
N LEU A 248 8.03 -4.90 -9.36
CA LEU A 248 9.45 -5.09 -8.99
C LEU A 248 10.43 -4.58 -10.07
N GLU A 249 10.01 -3.64 -10.89
CA GLU A 249 10.86 -3.01 -11.89
C GLU A 249 11.77 -1.96 -11.22
N SER A 250 13.07 -2.03 -11.48
CA SER A 250 14.06 -1.10 -10.90
C SER A 250 13.80 0.37 -11.29
N SER A 251 13.26 0.61 -12.49
CA SER A 251 12.85 1.93 -12.98
C SER A 251 11.68 2.55 -12.19
N ARG A 252 10.96 1.73 -11.44
CA ARG A 252 9.80 2.15 -10.63
C ARG A 252 10.11 2.22 -9.13
N THR A 253 11.41 2.14 -8.77
CA THR A 253 11.86 2.35 -7.39
C THR A 253 11.69 3.82 -7.00
N VAL A 254 11.04 4.07 -5.87
CA VAL A 254 10.81 5.41 -5.32
C VAL A 254 11.51 5.55 -3.96
N GLU A 255 12.12 6.70 -3.74
CA GLU A 255 12.76 7.07 -2.48
C GLU A 255 11.80 7.89 -1.62
N GLY A 256 11.77 7.59 -0.31
CA GLY A 256 11.04 8.36 0.69
C GLY A 256 11.91 8.62 1.90
N ARG A 257 11.41 9.49 2.82
CA ARG A 257 12.14 9.93 4.01
C ARG A 257 11.26 9.86 5.24
N VAL A 258 11.89 9.47 6.36
CA VAL A 258 11.33 9.57 7.71
C VAL A 258 12.20 10.51 8.51
N SER A 259 11.60 11.55 9.09
CA SER A 259 12.24 12.45 10.05
C SER A 259 11.84 12.06 11.45
N VAL A 260 12.81 11.75 12.29
CA VAL A 260 12.59 11.32 13.67
C VAL A 260 13.19 12.34 14.60
N THR A 261 12.36 12.95 15.45
CA THR A 261 12.82 13.75 16.59
C THR A 261 13.11 12.81 17.74
N VAL A 262 14.38 12.64 18.06
CA VAL A 262 14.82 11.75 19.14
C VAL A 262 14.96 12.55 20.43
N ARG A 263 14.31 12.08 21.49
CA ARG A 263 14.35 12.63 22.84
C ARG A 263 15.18 11.72 23.74
N ASP A 264 15.83 12.29 24.75
CA ASP A 264 16.55 11.53 25.78
C ASP A 264 16.26 12.04 27.20
N ARG A 265 16.76 11.33 28.19
CA ARG A 265 16.74 11.75 29.59
C ARG A 265 17.44 13.10 29.72
N PRO A 266 17.06 13.92 30.71
CA PRO A 266 17.77 15.19 30.97
C PRO A 266 19.23 14.95 31.32
N ASN A 267 20.07 15.95 31.09
CA ASN A 267 21.40 16.00 31.75
C ASN A 267 21.23 16.26 33.25
N ALA A 268 22.20 15.78 34.03
CA ALA A 268 22.23 16.03 35.47
C ALA A 268 22.21 17.55 35.78
N PRO A 269 21.44 17.99 36.77
CA PRO A 269 21.54 19.37 37.26
C PRO A 269 22.94 19.71 37.76
N GLU A 270 23.31 20.98 37.66
CA GLU A 270 24.63 21.49 38.04
C GLU A 270 24.51 22.58 39.09
N ASN A 271 25.66 22.98 39.69
CA ASN A 271 25.78 24.08 40.63
C ASN A 271 24.81 23.97 41.81
N VAL A 272 24.72 22.78 42.39
CA VAL A 272 23.83 22.54 43.53
C VAL A 272 24.37 23.26 44.76
N HIS A 273 23.56 24.17 45.29
CA HIS A 273 23.86 24.96 46.46
C HIS A 273 22.76 24.81 47.51
N ALA A 274 23.16 24.57 48.76
CA ALA A 274 22.22 24.43 49.86
C ALA A 274 22.45 25.51 50.92
N THR A 275 21.38 26.01 51.53
CA THR A 275 21.41 26.99 52.61
C THR A 275 20.40 26.55 53.68
N ALA A 276 20.81 26.49 54.94
CA ALA A 276 19.89 26.25 56.05
C ALA A 276 18.91 27.43 56.21
N THR A 277 17.62 27.14 56.28
CA THR A 277 16.55 28.15 56.39
C THR A 277 15.84 28.12 57.75
N GLY A 278 16.19 27.18 58.60
CA GLY A 278 15.63 27.03 59.94
C GLY A 278 15.79 25.61 60.50
N PRO A 279 15.24 25.33 61.68
CA PRO A 279 15.26 23.99 62.23
C PRO A 279 14.66 22.95 61.27
N GLY A 280 15.44 21.91 60.97
CA GLY A 280 15.04 20.81 60.10
C GLY A 280 14.76 21.20 58.66
N ARG A 281 15.25 22.37 58.19
CA ARG A 281 14.96 22.91 56.88
C ARG A 281 16.18 23.45 56.14
N ALA A 282 16.22 23.21 54.84
CA ALA A 282 17.19 23.81 53.94
C ALA A 282 16.52 24.21 52.62
N SER A 283 17.01 25.26 52.00
CA SER A 283 16.68 25.62 50.62
C SER A 283 17.80 25.17 49.70
N VAL A 284 17.48 24.40 48.66
CA VAL A 284 18.44 23.86 47.69
C VAL A 284 18.16 24.50 46.36
N SER A 285 19.14 25.18 45.79
CA SER A 285 19.10 25.80 44.47
C SER A 285 20.08 25.11 43.51
N PHE A 286 19.76 25.09 42.23
CA PHE A 286 20.60 24.44 41.23
C PHE A 286 20.32 24.99 39.84
N THR A 287 21.22 24.70 38.89
CA THR A 287 21.05 25.00 37.48
C THR A 287 20.52 23.75 36.78
N PRO A 288 19.43 23.80 36.01
CA PRO A 288 18.93 22.65 35.28
C PRO A 288 19.90 22.22 34.17
N GLY A 289 20.05 20.93 33.98
CA GLY A 289 20.73 20.39 32.79
C GLY A 289 19.88 20.55 31.51
N ALA A 290 20.44 20.20 30.36
CA ALA A 290 19.69 20.17 29.11
C ALA A 290 18.53 19.16 29.19
N ASP A 291 17.41 19.50 28.58
CA ASP A 291 16.19 18.66 28.58
C ASP A 291 16.21 17.56 27.54
N ASN A 292 17.15 17.60 26.59
CA ASN A 292 17.40 16.64 25.51
C ASN A 292 16.14 16.34 24.68
N GLY A 293 15.35 17.38 24.39
CA GLY A 293 14.18 17.31 23.53
C GLY A 293 12.88 16.86 24.23
N ALA A 294 12.91 16.65 25.55
CA ALA A 294 11.73 16.39 26.36
C ALA A 294 11.75 17.27 27.62
N ARG A 295 10.75 18.15 27.75
CA ARG A 295 10.68 19.10 28.88
C ARG A 295 10.85 18.41 30.21
N ILE A 296 11.70 18.98 31.11
CA ILE A 296 11.82 18.55 32.49
C ILE A 296 10.52 18.89 33.24
N THR A 297 9.97 17.90 33.95
CA THR A 297 8.70 18.00 34.67
C THR A 297 8.86 18.11 36.16
N GLU A 298 9.89 17.48 36.72
CA GLU A 298 10.18 17.53 38.16
C GLU A 298 11.67 17.33 38.46
N TYR A 299 12.09 17.72 39.63
CA TYR A 299 13.39 17.45 40.21
C TYR A 299 13.23 16.68 41.51
N LEU A 300 14.14 15.75 41.76
CA LEU A 300 14.21 14.94 42.98
C LEU A 300 15.45 15.36 43.77
N VAL A 301 15.26 16.04 44.86
CA VAL A 301 16.35 16.49 45.77
C VAL A 301 16.49 15.47 46.87
N THR A 302 17.66 14.83 46.98
CA THR A 302 17.93 13.77 47.96
C THR A 302 19.03 14.24 48.92
N SER A 303 18.78 14.14 50.24
CA SER A 303 19.75 14.43 51.29
C SER A 303 20.70 13.26 51.48
N SER A 304 21.96 13.55 51.89
CA SER A 304 22.99 12.56 52.26
C SER A 304 22.56 11.57 53.34
N HIS A 305 21.61 11.93 54.19
CA HIS A 305 21.08 11.08 55.27
C HIS A 305 19.75 10.41 54.89
N GLY A 306 19.42 10.42 53.60
CA GLY A 306 18.15 9.89 53.05
C GLY A 306 17.05 10.94 53.03
N GLY A 307 15.91 10.53 52.51
CA GLY A 307 14.80 11.44 52.26
C GLY A 307 14.93 12.15 50.91
N THR A 308 13.87 12.08 50.12
CA THR A 308 13.78 12.72 48.79
C THR A 308 12.59 13.67 48.75
N THR A 309 12.84 14.92 48.33
CA THR A 309 11.82 15.94 48.12
C THR A 309 11.62 16.17 46.63
N LYS A 310 10.38 16.23 46.19
CA LYS A 310 9.99 16.54 44.79
C LYS A 310 9.77 18.04 44.63
N CYS A 311 10.28 18.59 43.54
CA CYS A 311 10.20 20.01 43.22
C CYS A 311 9.95 20.19 41.72
N GLU A 312 9.20 21.23 41.34
CA GLU A 312 8.95 21.59 39.93
C GLU A 312 9.84 22.77 39.50
N GLN A 313 10.49 23.42 40.45
CA GLN A 313 11.33 24.60 40.24
C GLN A 313 12.79 24.32 40.63
N THR A 314 13.68 25.20 40.21
CA THR A 314 15.13 25.11 40.45
C THR A 314 15.54 25.58 41.82
N VAL A 315 14.62 25.93 42.67
CA VAL A 315 14.78 26.19 44.10
C VAL A 315 13.79 25.31 44.86
N CYS A 316 14.29 24.53 45.77
CA CYS A 316 13.53 23.50 46.47
C CYS A 316 13.69 23.64 48.00
N ASP A 317 12.57 23.75 48.68
CA ASP A 317 12.57 23.76 50.14
C ASP A 317 12.47 22.32 50.69
N VAL A 318 13.53 21.87 51.29
CA VAL A 318 13.64 20.54 51.90
C VAL A 318 13.35 20.65 53.41
N SER A 319 12.48 19.78 53.92
CA SER A 319 12.08 19.74 55.33
C SER A 319 12.27 18.33 55.91
N GLY A 320 12.20 18.22 57.25
CA GLY A 320 12.34 16.93 57.94
C GLY A 320 13.81 16.50 58.07
N LEU A 321 14.74 17.43 57.98
CA LEU A 321 16.16 17.18 58.19
C LEU A 321 16.46 17.08 59.67
N THR A 322 17.48 16.27 60.02
CA THR A 322 17.95 16.11 61.44
C THR A 322 18.73 17.34 61.84
N ASN A 323 18.31 17.96 62.95
CA ASN A 323 19.05 19.11 63.53
C ASN A 323 20.37 18.65 64.13
N GLY A 324 21.39 19.51 64.04
CA GLY A 324 22.73 19.23 64.53
C GLY A 324 23.59 18.38 63.59
N GLU A 325 23.04 17.96 62.45
CA GLU A 325 23.75 17.19 61.43
C GLU A 325 24.10 18.03 60.20
N ARG A 326 25.20 17.62 59.56
CA ARG A 326 25.61 18.21 58.27
C ARG A 326 24.99 17.44 57.14
N HIS A 327 24.23 18.12 56.26
CA HIS A 327 23.58 17.55 55.08
C HIS A 327 24.22 18.07 53.82
N SER A 328 24.45 17.19 52.86
CA SER A 328 24.64 17.54 51.43
C SER A 328 23.48 17.01 50.61
N PHE A 329 23.27 17.59 49.43
CA PHE A 329 22.12 17.29 48.57
C PHE A 329 22.57 16.97 47.15
N THR A 330 21.96 15.94 46.56
CA THR A 330 22.04 15.64 45.15
C THR A 330 20.70 15.87 44.49
N VAL A 331 20.70 16.22 43.22
CA VAL A 331 19.49 16.50 42.46
C VAL A 331 19.45 15.65 41.19
N VAL A 332 18.33 15.04 40.95
CA VAL A 332 18.00 14.31 39.70
C VAL A 332 16.88 15.07 38.98
N ALA A 333 17.04 15.33 37.70
CA ALA A 333 15.99 15.89 36.86
C ALA A 333 15.20 14.76 36.17
N ARG A 334 13.89 14.92 36.00
CA ARG A 334 13.03 13.95 35.35
C ARG A 334 12.26 14.58 34.18
N ASN A 335 12.23 13.89 33.04
CA ASN A 335 11.37 14.21 31.94
C ASN A 335 10.52 12.98 31.54
N ALA A 336 9.80 13.05 30.41
CA ALA A 336 8.96 11.95 29.91
C ALA A 336 9.75 10.69 29.48
N VAL A 337 11.07 10.83 29.22
CA VAL A 337 11.94 9.71 28.84
C VAL A 337 12.51 8.99 30.04
N GLY A 338 12.77 9.73 31.14
CA GLY A 338 13.29 9.15 32.38
C GLY A 338 14.05 10.13 33.26
N ASP A 339 14.81 9.57 34.19
CA ASP A 339 15.62 10.30 35.17
C ASP A 339 17.03 10.56 34.64
N SER A 340 17.55 11.75 34.91
CA SER A 340 18.96 12.09 34.70
C SER A 340 19.86 11.30 35.65
N ASP A 341 21.16 11.32 35.40
CA ASP A 341 22.12 10.99 36.41
C ASP A 341 22.02 12.02 37.58
N ALA A 342 22.43 11.62 38.77
CA ALA A 342 22.48 12.54 39.92
C ALA A 342 23.53 13.63 39.71
N SER A 343 23.24 14.84 40.18
CA SER A 343 24.20 15.93 40.22
C SER A 343 25.40 15.60 41.11
N ALA A 344 26.49 16.35 41.00
CA ALA A 344 27.45 16.44 42.06
C ALA A 344 26.75 16.91 43.36
N PRO A 345 27.19 16.43 44.56
CA PRO A 345 26.61 16.87 45.82
C PRO A 345 26.90 18.35 46.08
N SER A 346 25.97 19.02 46.76
CA SER A 346 26.23 20.37 47.31
C SER A 346 27.34 20.36 48.34
N SER A 347 27.87 21.52 48.68
CA SER A 347 28.61 21.69 49.92
C SER A 347 27.72 21.32 51.12
N GLU A 348 28.35 20.82 52.18
CA GLU A 348 27.62 20.50 53.41
C GLU A 348 27.06 21.74 54.07
N VAL A 349 25.86 21.68 54.56
CA VAL A 349 25.20 22.71 55.37
C VAL A 349 24.80 22.12 56.73
N LEU A 350 25.10 22.81 57.82
CA LEU A 350 24.65 22.45 59.16
C LEU A 350 23.17 22.93 59.27
N VAL A 351 22.30 22.01 59.57
CA VAL A 351 20.90 22.32 59.89
C VAL A 351 20.80 22.29 61.43
N ASP A 352 20.50 23.43 62.04
CA ASP A 352 20.47 23.55 63.47
C ASP A 352 19.24 24.31 63.98
N VAL A 353 18.92 24.16 65.22
CA VAL A 353 17.88 24.95 65.91
C VAL A 353 18.44 26.36 66.18
N THR A 354 17.59 27.36 66.04
CA THR A 354 17.96 28.70 66.56
C THR A 354 18.24 28.61 68.06
N PRO A 355 19.40 29.10 68.52
CA PRO A 355 19.69 29.08 69.94
C PRO A 355 18.57 29.72 70.77
N GLU A 356 18.07 29.04 71.77
CA GLU A 356 17.11 29.64 72.66
C GLU A 356 17.74 30.88 73.27
N ARG A 357 16.97 31.95 73.37
CA ARG A 357 17.40 33.17 74.01
C ARG A 357 17.73 32.81 75.46
N MET A 358 19.01 32.92 75.86
CA MET A 358 19.39 32.71 77.25
C MET A 358 18.51 33.59 78.13
N ALA A 359 17.92 33.01 79.16
CA ALA A 359 17.23 33.76 80.17
C ALA A 359 18.24 34.75 80.78
N VAL A 360 17.78 35.99 80.89
CA VAL A 360 18.64 37.00 81.58
C VAL A 360 19.00 36.46 82.96
N PRO A 361 20.29 36.33 83.24
CA PRO A 361 20.68 35.82 84.61
C PRO A 361 20.12 36.77 85.66
N SER A 362 19.33 36.26 86.58
CA SER A 362 18.89 37.02 87.75
C SER A 362 20.02 37.12 88.71
N LEU A 363 20.49 38.33 88.85
CA LEU A 363 21.44 38.61 89.95
C LEU A 363 20.62 38.70 91.27
N SER A 364 20.82 37.73 92.18
CA SER A 364 20.33 37.88 93.53
C SER A 364 21.35 38.71 94.30
N PRO A 365 20.93 39.71 95.07
CA PRO A 365 21.85 40.40 95.91
C PRO A 365 22.46 39.38 96.90
N GLY A 366 23.77 39.23 96.88
CA GLY A 366 24.49 38.48 97.90
C GLY A 366 24.41 39.23 99.25
N ASP A 367 24.43 38.49 100.28
CA ASP A 367 24.33 39.03 101.66
C ASP A 367 25.55 39.78 102.13
N GLY A 368 26.44 40.21 101.25
CA GLY A 368 27.48 41.17 101.56
C GLY A 368 28.67 40.63 102.38
N SER A 369 28.91 39.33 102.40
CA SER A 369 30.14 38.78 103.05
C SER A 369 31.18 38.52 101.93
N LEU A 370 32.21 39.38 101.91
CA LEU A 370 33.46 39.14 101.24
C LEU A 370 34.40 38.49 102.28
N ASP A 371 34.78 37.24 102.06
CA ASP A 371 35.95 36.61 102.55
C ASP A 371 37.03 36.52 101.52
#